data_29e77d75a5b0aceec282c19876da2864
#
_entry.id   29e77d75a5b0aceec282c19876da2864
#
_cell.length_a   1.000
_cell.length_b   1.000
_cell.length_c   1.000
_cell.angle_alpha   90.00
_cell.angle_beta   90.00
_cell.angle_gamma   90.00
#
_symmetry.space_group_name_H-M   'P 1'
#
loop_
_entity.id
_entity.type
_entity.pdbx_description
1 polymer ?
#
loop_
_entity_poly.entity_id
_entity_poly.type
_entity_poly.pdbx_seq_one_letter_code
_entity_poly.pdbx_strand_id
1 'polypeptide(L)'
;MSTIYRNGRIRPQFATDDIAEAMAVCGSTIVAVGSEAEVSAAVEAGADVVDLGGRCVIPGLVDAHTHVAGHALDEKCVELRDTCDPAVTSVAVMLERMAAVARTREPGELVVGIGAMRQNTRLAERRWPSRAELDAAVPDNPAYITFGSHVTCANSGALELGGIDRNTPDPRDGKIEREPGTGEPTGTLLENAKDPVIQDLVAYYSFEQYLDALEAALLRLASTGITTIHDIIARRDQLRAYQVLRDQGRLPVRVMMLIRIFESDFSRQSLPDLGLTAGFGDGLLWLGGAKISVDGATSSRSAMFKTEVPGQSLDRAIVRVPQDTLDETVARYQRAGIRLAIHTIGDGAVDSALDAFERAGAAGSRIRHRLEHFGNWLVTEERLERCRKLGVTPVPNPAFVRFLGDDHFDLLGGEGSPYGETIYPFRTLLDGGFHLAGGSDGPGPYRCGGLRDVGIMAERTSMSGRHFAAGGDLTLRQAFHAQTVSAAWLGYRERTAGVLASGYDADFLVLDTADVLALAPAELASVGVLRTVLGGRTVYSR
;
A
#
# COMPACT_ATOMS: atom_id res chain seq x y z
N MET A 1 -18.51 -29.41 -3.53
CA MET A 1 -18.69 -29.94 -2.16
C MET A 1 -19.02 -28.75 -1.28
N SER A 2 -19.92 -28.95 -0.32
CA SER A 2 -20.29 -27.90 0.63
C SER A 2 -19.54 -28.13 1.95
N THR A 3 -19.17 -27.05 2.63
CA THR A 3 -18.54 -27.07 3.94
C THR A 3 -19.35 -26.21 4.90
N ILE A 4 -19.70 -26.77 6.07
CA ILE A 4 -20.34 -26.05 7.17
C ILE A 4 -19.27 -25.68 8.21
N TYR A 5 -19.13 -24.41 8.46
CA TYR A 5 -18.37 -23.85 9.59
C TYR A 5 -19.36 -23.59 10.73
N ARG A 6 -19.19 -24.25 11.88
CA ARG A 6 -20.14 -24.17 13.02
C ARG A 6 -19.45 -23.91 14.34
N ASN A 7 -20.23 -23.69 15.40
CA ASN A 7 -19.72 -23.39 16.74
C ASN A 7 -18.74 -22.21 16.71
N GLY A 8 -19.09 -21.14 16.00
CA GLY A 8 -18.29 -19.94 15.85
C GLY A 8 -18.99 -18.69 16.33
N ARG A 9 -18.21 -17.62 16.42
CA ARG A 9 -18.69 -16.25 16.58
C ARG A 9 -18.50 -15.50 15.26
N ILE A 10 -19.41 -15.73 14.33
CA ILE A 10 -19.31 -15.18 12.98
C ILE A 10 -19.92 -13.78 12.96
N ARG A 11 -19.11 -12.76 12.64
CA ARG A 11 -19.57 -11.39 12.38
C ARG A 11 -19.75 -11.19 10.89
N PRO A 12 -21.01 -11.19 10.39
CA PRO A 12 -21.25 -11.08 8.96
C PRO A 12 -20.79 -9.73 8.39
N GLN A 13 -20.86 -8.69 9.21
CA GLN A 13 -20.47 -7.32 8.87
C GLN A 13 -20.19 -6.49 10.14
N PHE A 14 -19.73 -5.25 9.93
CA PHE A 14 -19.42 -4.35 11.03
C PHE A 14 -20.39 -3.16 11.17
N ALA A 15 -21.41 -3.06 10.33
CA ALA A 15 -22.44 -2.02 10.43
C ALA A 15 -23.51 -2.36 11.49
N THR A 16 -23.66 -3.63 11.85
CA THR A 16 -24.64 -4.13 12.83
C THR A 16 -23.95 -4.93 13.94
N ASP A 17 -24.70 -5.30 14.98
CA ASP A 17 -24.24 -6.15 16.08
C ASP A 17 -24.49 -7.64 15.84
N ASP A 18 -24.99 -8.01 14.67
CA ASP A 18 -25.35 -9.37 14.32
C ASP A 18 -24.15 -10.32 14.47
N ILE A 19 -24.43 -11.45 15.10
CA ILE A 19 -23.51 -12.58 15.24
C ILE A 19 -24.26 -13.84 14.84
N ALA A 20 -23.66 -14.61 13.94
CA ALA A 20 -24.14 -15.93 13.55
C ALA A 20 -23.29 -17.03 14.22
N GLU A 21 -23.88 -18.22 14.36
CA GLU A 21 -23.24 -19.41 14.95
C GLU A 21 -22.56 -20.27 13.90
N ALA A 22 -23.09 -20.22 12.66
CA ALA A 22 -22.65 -21.07 11.57
C ALA A 22 -22.69 -20.35 10.21
N MET A 23 -21.93 -20.88 9.27
CA MET A 23 -21.89 -20.44 7.86
C MET A 23 -21.66 -21.68 6.98
N ALA A 24 -22.39 -21.75 5.86
CA ALA A 24 -22.16 -22.76 4.83
C ALA A 24 -21.55 -22.13 3.57
N VAL A 25 -20.56 -22.83 3.01
CA VAL A 25 -19.84 -22.47 1.78
C VAL A 25 -20.02 -23.60 0.77
N CYS A 26 -20.37 -23.24 -0.48
CA CYS A 26 -20.42 -24.16 -1.61
C CYS A 26 -19.54 -23.64 -2.74
N GLY A 27 -18.48 -24.38 -3.06
CA GLY A 27 -17.46 -23.90 -3.99
C GLY A 27 -16.82 -22.61 -3.49
N SER A 28 -16.92 -21.52 -4.25
CA SER A 28 -16.35 -20.22 -3.89
C SER A 28 -17.33 -19.26 -3.20
N THR A 29 -18.56 -19.69 -2.93
CA THR A 29 -19.65 -18.79 -2.53
C THR A 29 -20.23 -19.20 -1.18
N ILE A 30 -20.57 -18.23 -0.35
CA ILE A 30 -21.34 -18.41 0.88
C ILE A 30 -22.80 -18.68 0.48
N VAL A 31 -23.39 -19.76 0.99
CA VAL A 31 -24.79 -20.12 0.69
C VAL A 31 -25.74 -19.81 1.84
N ALA A 32 -25.27 -19.84 3.08
CA ALA A 32 -26.04 -19.49 4.27
C ALA A 32 -25.15 -18.97 5.39
N VAL A 33 -25.68 -18.05 6.21
CA VAL A 33 -25.09 -17.55 7.46
C VAL A 33 -26.24 -17.36 8.45
N GLY A 34 -26.11 -17.92 9.66
CA GLY A 34 -27.16 -17.83 10.69
C GLY A 34 -26.95 -18.80 11.83
N SER A 35 -28.04 -19.33 12.41
CA SER A 35 -28.01 -20.40 13.38
C SER A 35 -27.55 -21.72 12.74
N GLU A 36 -27.03 -22.66 13.53
CA GLU A 36 -26.63 -23.98 13.02
C GLU A 36 -27.80 -24.72 12.33
N ALA A 37 -29.02 -24.56 12.82
CA ALA A 37 -30.21 -25.18 12.25
C ALA A 37 -30.53 -24.62 10.85
N GLU A 38 -30.53 -23.29 10.68
CA GLU A 38 -30.76 -22.63 9.41
C GLU A 38 -29.71 -23.00 8.36
N VAL A 39 -28.43 -22.99 8.78
CA VAL A 39 -27.30 -23.29 7.89
C VAL A 39 -27.31 -24.75 7.48
N SER A 40 -27.61 -25.69 8.41
CA SER A 40 -27.69 -27.11 8.09
C SER A 40 -28.86 -27.45 7.14
N ALA A 41 -29.95 -26.71 7.23
CA ALA A 41 -31.11 -26.87 6.31
C ALA A 41 -30.85 -26.31 4.90
N ALA A 42 -29.86 -25.42 4.75
CA ALA A 42 -29.53 -24.77 3.47
C ALA A 42 -28.57 -25.58 2.59
N VAL A 43 -28.03 -26.70 3.08
CA VAL A 43 -27.07 -27.55 2.34
C VAL A 43 -27.54 -29.01 2.32
N GLU A 44 -27.09 -29.75 1.30
CA GLU A 44 -27.40 -31.18 1.18
C GLU A 44 -26.69 -32.00 2.27
N ALA A 45 -27.27 -33.12 2.63
CA ALA A 45 -26.69 -34.07 3.58
C ALA A 45 -25.30 -34.56 3.08
N GLY A 46 -24.32 -34.60 3.99
CA GLY A 46 -22.97 -35.04 3.67
C GLY A 46 -21.98 -33.91 3.40
N ALA A 47 -22.34 -32.65 3.72
CA ALA A 47 -21.39 -31.55 3.73
C ALA A 47 -20.25 -31.78 4.76
N ASP A 48 -19.04 -31.38 4.43
CA ASP A 48 -17.93 -31.36 5.39
C ASP A 48 -18.23 -30.39 6.53
N VAL A 49 -17.80 -30.72 7.75
CA VAL A 49 -18.04 -29.90 8.93
C VAL A 49 -16.74 -29.46 9.56
N VAL A 50 -16.59 -28.17 9.75
CA VAL A 50 -15.46 -27.55 10.46
C VAL A 50 -15.97 -26.94 11.77
N ASP A 51 -15.49 -27.42 12.90
CA ASP A 51 -15.76 -26.84 14.22
C ASP A 51 -14.84 -25.65 14.45
N LEU A 52 -15.41 -24.47 14.69
CA LEU A 52 -14.67 -23.24 14.93
C LEU A 52 -14.25 -23.05 16.40
N GLY A 53 -14.76 -23.86 17.31
CA GLY A 53 -14.38 -23.84 18.73
C GLY A 53 -14.63 -22.50 19.43
N GLY A 54 -15.71 -21.83 19.11
CA GLY A 54 -16.06 -20.51 19.67
C GLY A 54 -15.25 -19.32 19.12
N ARG A 55 -14.45 -19.52 18.08
CA ARG A 55 -13.55 -18.50 17.51
C ARG A 55 -14.31 -17.47 16.68
N CYS A 56 -13.73 -16.26 16.64
CA CYS A 56 -14.25 -15.16 15.83
C CYS A 56 -13.97 -15.40 14.35
N VAL A 57 -15.01 -15.22 13.53
CA VAL A 57 -14.92 -15.21 12.07
C VAL A 57 -15.37 -13.87 11.54
N ILE A 58 -14.59 -13.27 10.64
CA ILE A 58 -14.88 -11.97 10.02
C ILE A 58 -14.68 -12.03 8.51
N PRO A 59 -15.25 -11.10 7.73
CA PRO A 59 -14.92 -10.93 6.32
C PRO A 59 -13.40 -10.73 6.14
N GLY A 60 -12.88 -11.20 5.02
CA GLY A 60 -11.51 -10.93 4.62
C GLY A 60 -11.24 -9.45 4.47
N LEU A 61 -10.03 -9.01 4.87
CA LEU A 61 -9.64 -7.61 4.83
C LEU A 61 -9.12 -7.23 3.44
N VAL A 62 -9.30 -5.96 3.10
CA VAL A 62 -8.87 -5.38 1.82
C VAL A 62 -7.83 -4.29 2.09
N ASP A 63 -6.68 -4.37 1.46
CA ASP A 63 -5.70 -3.30 1.42
C ASP A 63 -5.91 -2.47 0.14
N ALA A 64 -6.34 -1.22 0.32
CA ALA A 64 -6.81 -0.40 -0.80
C ALA A 64 -5.69 0.29 -1.60
N HIS A 65 -4.41 0.16 -1.22
CA HIS A 65 -3.27 0.74 -1.92
C HIS A 65 -1.98 0.01 -1.57
N THR A 66 -1.43 -0.75 -2.52
CA THR A 66 -0.21 -1.53 -2.32
C THR A 66 0.74 -1.45 -3.52
N HIS A 67 1.98 -1.91 -3.29
CA HIS A 67 3.04 -2.05 -4.28
C HIS A 67 3.67 -3.45 -4.24
N VAL A 68 2.87 -4.49 -4.00
CA VAL A 68 3.37 -5.86 -3.76
C VAL A 68 4.20 -6.38 -4.91
N ALA A 69 3.72 -6.23 -6.15
CA ALA A 69 4.47 -6.65 -7.32
C ALA A 69 5.79 -5.87 -7.49
N GLY A 70 5.79 -4.57 -7.13
CA GLY A 70 6.99 -3.74 -7.16
C GLY A 70 8.07 -4.16 -6.16
N HIS A 71 7.66 -4.73 -5.04
CA HIS A 71 8.50 -5.10 -3.90
C HIS A 71 8.61 -6.61 -3.67
N ALA A 72 8.20 -7.43 -4.63
CA ALA A 72 8.26 -8.88 -4.49
C ALA A 72 9.68 -9.40 -4.22
N LEU A 73 10.70 -8.77 -4.82
CA LEU A 73 12.10 -9.14 -4.64
C LEU A 73 12.72 -8.67 -3.32
N ASP A 74 12.03 -7.87 -2.50
CA ASP A 74 12.52 -7.47 -1.16
C ASP A 74 12.92 -8.68 -0.30
N GLU A 75 12.29 -9.82 -0.53
CA GLU A 75 12.63 -11.09 0.14
C GLU A 75 14.03 -11.61 -0.17
N LYS A 76 14.63 -11.14 -1.24
CA LYS A 76 16.01 -11.49 -1.64
C LYS A 76 17.03 -10.46 -1.15
N CYS A 77 16.57 -9.39 -0.49
CA CYS A 77 17.37 -8.26 -0.06
C CYS A 77 17.70 -8.34 1.44
N VAL A 78 18.70 -7.55 1.87
CA VAL A 78 19.07 -7.42 3.27
C VAL A 78 18.01 -6.62 4.01
N GLU A 79 17.37 -7.21 5.02
CA GLU A 79 16.38 -6.51 5.85
C GLU A 79 17.07 -5.48 6.75
N LEU A 80 16.80 -4.21 6.52
CA LEU A 80 17.37 -3.08 7.26
C LEU A 80 16.31 -2.13 7.83
N ARG A 81 15.03 -2.46 7.70
CA ARG A 81 13.93 -1.63 8.22
C ARG A 81 13.86 -1.73 9.74
N ASP A 82 14.04 -0.62 10.45
CA ASP A 82 13.83 -0.51 11.89
C ASP A 82 12.37 -0.82 12.30
N THR A 83 11.43 -0.66 11.39
CA THR A 83 10.02 -1.02 11.56
C THR A 83 9.77 -2.53 11.56
N CYS A 84 10.72 -3.32 11.02
CA CYS A 84 10.67 -4.78 10.97
C CYS A 84 11.62 -5.42 11.99
N ASP A 85 12.76 -4.77 12.24
CA ASP A 85 13.77 -5.21 13.22
C ASP A 85 14.28 -4.02 14.04
N PRO A 86 13.84 -3.86 15.29
CA PRO A 86 14.22 -2.76 16.16
C PRO A 86 15.73 -2.72 16.52
N ALA A 87 16.51 -3.76 16.18
CA ALA A 87 17.95 -3.74 16.36
C ALA A 87 18.67 -2.85 15.32
N VAL A 88 18.01 -2.43 14.24
CA VAL A 88 18.60 -1.54 13.22
C VAL A 88 18.49 -0.09 13.68
N THR A 89 19.36 0.31 14.59
CA THR A 89 19.34 1.61 15.27
C THR A 89 20.34 2.64 14.72
N SER A 90 21.26 2.23 13.82
CA SER A 90 22.33 3.08 13.32
C SER A 90 22.77 2.73 11.91
N VAL A 91 23.43 3.66 11.23
CA VAL A 91 24.12 3.42 9.96
C VAL A 91 25.16 2.31 10.11
N ALA A 92 25.88 2.26 11.22
CA ALA A 92 26.88 1.23 11.48
C ALA A 92 26.27 -0.19 11.45
N VAL A 93 25.10 -0.40 12.07
CA VAL A 93 24.40 -1.69 12.04
C VAL A 93 23.94 -2.05 10.63
N MET A 94 23.47 -1.07 9.85
CA MET A 94 23.09 -1.31 8.44
C MET A 94 24.29 -1.80 7.63
N LEU A 95 25.42 -1.11 7.75
CA LEU A 95 26.64 -1.44 7.02
C LEU A 95 27.20 -2.81 7.41
N GLU A 96 27.16 -3.16 8.70
CA GLU A 96 27.56 -4.48 9.18
C GLU A 96 26.73 -5.60 8.54
N ARG A 97 25.39 -5.43 8.45
CA ARG A 97 24.50 -6.38 7.80
C ARG A 97 24.76 -6.49 6.29
N MET A 98 24.95 -5.35 5.62
CA MET A 98 25.33 -5.34 4.20
C MET A 98 26.63 -6.09 3.96
N ALA A 99 27.68 -5.81 4.77
CA ALA A 99 28.96 -6.49 4.70
C ALA A 99 28.84 -8.00 5.00
N ALA A 100 27.98 -8.41 5.93
CA ALA A 100 27.77 -9.81 6.25
C ALA A 100 27.21 -10.58 5.03
N VAL A 101 26.25 -10.01 4.31
CA VAL A 101 25.70 -10.62 3.10
C VAL A 101 26.71 -10.56 1.95
N ALA A 102 27.43 -9.45 1.75
CA ALA A 102 28.45 -9.32 0.71
C ALA A 102 29.52 -10.43 0.81
N ARG A 103 29.96 -10.78 2.01
CA ARG A 103 30.91 -11.89 2.22
C ARG A 103 30.41 -13.27 1.78
N THR A 104 29.12 -13.44 1.54
CA THR A 104 28.52 -14.69 1.03
C THR A 104 28.27 -14.66 -0.48
N ARG A 105 28.62 -13.55 -1.13
CA ARG A 105 28.43 -13.34 -2.57
C ARG A 105 29.78 -13.41 -3.31
N GLU A 106 29.71 -13.77 -4.58
CA GLU A 106 30.87 -13.65 -5.44
C GLU A 106 31.19 -12.16 -5.72
N PRO A 107 32.47 -11.78 -5.92
CA PRO A 107 32.81 -10.43 -6.34
C PRO A 107 32.03 -9.99 -7.59
N GLY A 108 31.51 -8.77 -7.57
CA GLY A 108 30.67 -8.21 -8.64
C GLY A 108 29.18 -8.57 -8.57
N GLU A 109 28.76 -9.49 -7.69
CA GLU A 109 27.32 -9.74 -7.47
C GLU A 109 26.67 -8.57 -6.71
N LEU A 110 25.46 -8.22 -7.13
CA LEU A 110 24.69 -7.11 -6.54
C LEU A 110 24.23 -7.41 -5.11
N VAL A 111 24.46 -6.46 -4.18
CA VAL A 111 24.01 -6.53 -2.79
C VAL A 111 23.02 -5.40 -2.52
N VAL A 112 21.78 -5.76 -2.20
CA VAL A 112 20.69 -4.81 -2.01
C VAL A 112 20.19 -4.84 -0.57
N GLY A 113 20.08 -3.66 0.05
CA GLY A 113 19.43 -3.46 1.34
C GLY A 113 18.09 -2.74 1.20
N ILE A 114 17.13 -3.10 2.06
CA ILE A 114 15.83 -2.45 2.15
C ILE A 114 15.70 -1.79 3.52
N GLY A 115 15.67 -0.47 3.54
CA GLY A 115 15.43 0.36 4.72
C GLY A 115 14.00 0.91 4.75
N ALA A 116 13.58 1.37 5.92
CA ALA A 116 12.27 2.00 6.10
C ALA A 116 12.26 3.45 5.59
N MET A 117 11.10 3.90 5.17
CA MET A 117 10.88 5.30 4.80
C MET A 117 11.22 6.22 5.98
N ARG A 118 11.92 7.33 5.72
CA ARG A 118 12.33 8.31 6.74
C ARG A 118 13.20 7.72 7.88
N GLN A 119 13.78 6.54 7.73
CA GLN A 119 14.58 5.89 8.77
C GLN A 119 15.78 6.74 9.22
N ASN A 120 16.32 7.57 8.34
CA ASN A 120 17.40 8.52 8.69
C ASN A 120 17.08 9.42 9.89
N THR A 121 15.81 9.72 10.16
CA THR A 121 15.40 10.55 11.32
C THR A 121 15.43 9.76 12.63
N ARG A 122 15.45 8.43 12.56
CA ARG A 122 15.45 7.52 13.71
C ARG A 122 16.79 6.86 13.99
N LEU A 123 17.70 6.84 12.99
CA LEU A 123 19.07 6.35 13.19
C LEU A 123 19.85 7.25 14.13
N ALA A 124 20.80 6.67 14.86
CA ALA A 124 21.65 7.40 15.82
C ALA A 124 22.38 8.59 15.16
N GLU A 125 22.85 8.42 13.93
CA GLU A 125 23.56 9.45 13.16
C GLU A 125 22.64 10.49 12.53
N ARG A 126 21.31 10.29 12.54
CA ARG A 126 20.32 11.21 11.97
C ARG A 126 20.54 11.55 10.48
N ARG A 127 21.11 10.63 9.71
CA ARG A 127 21.41 10.77 8.29
C ARG A 127 21.32 9.45 7.53
N TRP A 128 21.37 9.51 6.22
CA TRP A 128 21.54 8.34 5.36
C TRP A 128 22.99 7.83 5.38
N PRO A 129 23.25 6.54 5.04
CA PRO A 129 24.59 6.04 4.73
C PRO A 129 25.21 6.82 3.56
N SER A 130 26.49 7.14 3.63
CA SER A 130 27.23 7.76 2.54
C SER A 130 27.80 6.73 1.57
N ARG A 131 28.14 7.17 0.34
CA ARG A 131 28.84 6.36 -0.65
C ARG A 131 30.13 5.75 -0.08
N ALA A 132 30.97 6.56 0.56
CA ALA A 132 32.25 6.12 1.11
C ALA A 132 32.10 5.04 2.21
N GLU A 133 31.04 5.12 3.03
CA GLU A 133 30.75 4.11 4.04
C GLU A 133 30.30 2.80 3.40
N LEU A 134 29.46 2.86 2.35
CA LEU A 134 29.04 1.68 1.58
C LEU A 134 30.20 1.07 0.80
N ASP A 135 31.09 1.89 0.20
CA ASP A 135 32.32 1.41 -0.45
C ASP A 135 33.24 0.65 0.54
N ALA A 136 33.37 1.17 1.77
CA ALA A 136 34.17 0.52 2.81
C ALA A 136 33.54 -0.79 3.32
N ALA A 137 32.22 -0.84 3.45
CA ALA A 137 31.50 -2.01 3.94
C ALA A 137 31.36 -3.12 2.89
N VAL A 138 31.21 -2.75 1.61
CA VAL A 138 30.96 -3.66 0.48
C VAL A 138 31.91 -3.26 -0.68
N PRO A 139 33.23 -3.56 -0.56
CA PRO A 139 34.22 -3.06 -1.51
C PRO A 139 34.23 -3.80 -2.86
N ASP A 140 33.87 -5.09 -2.87
CA ASP A 140 34.04 -5.95 -4.04
C ASP A 140 32.75 -6.14 -4.85
N ASN A 141 31.63 -5.57 -4.37
CA ASN A 141 30.32 -5.75 -4.94
C ASN A 141 29.60 -4.41 -5.17
N PRO A 142 28.89 -4.25 -6.26
CA PRO A 142 27.90 -3.17 -6.38
C PRO A 142 26.87 -3.30 -5.26
N ALA A 143 26.60 -2.18 -4.55
CA ALA A 143 25.67 -2.22 -3.44
C ALA A 143 24.83 -0.95 -3.32
N TYR A 144 23.56 -1.11 -2.98
CA TYR A 144 22.70 0.02 -2.61
C TYR A 144 21.72 -0.34 -1.50
N ILE A 145 21.24 0.68 -0.81
CA ILE A 145 20.14 0.57 0.15
C ILE A 145 19.03 1.49 -0.33
N THR A 146 17.82 0.95 -0.53
CA THR A 146 16.63 1.76 -0.85
C THR A 146 15.79 1.98 0.40
N PHE A 147 15.30 3.21 0.58
CA PHE A 147 14.48 3.63 1.72
C PHE A 147 13.08 4.03 1.21
N GLY A 148 12.22 3.07 1.09
CA GLY A 148 10.97 3.19 0.37
C GLY A 148 11.22 3.42 -1.13
N SER A 149 10.25 4.01 -1.81
CA SER A 149 10.35 4.23 -3.26
C SER A 149 11.04 5.56 -3.65
N HIS A 150 11.56 6.32 -2.70
CA HIS A 150 11.92 7.72 -2.92
C HIS A 150 13.39 8.08 -2.65
N VAL A 151 14.13 7.26 -1.90
CA VAL A 151 15.54 7.51 -1.60
C VAL A 151 16.34 6.23 -1.77
N THR A 152 17.48 6.31 -2.45
CA THR A 152 18.43 5.20 -2.58
C THR A 152 19.83 5.73 -2.27
N CYS A 153 20.58 4.97 -1.46
CA CYS A 153 21.99 5.23 -1.18
C CYS A 153 22.84 4.14 -1.85
N ALA A 154 23.68 4.51 -2.79
CA ALA A 154 24.47 3.61 -3.63
C ALA A 154 25.97 3.76 -3.34
N ASN A 155 26.74 2.66 -3.41
CA ASN A 155 28.18 2.69 -3.44
C ASN A 155 28.72 3.04 -4.84
N SER A 156 30.03 3.18 -4.98
CA SER A 156 30.67 3.53 -6.25
C SER A 156 30.40 2.48 -7.34
N GLY A 157 30.41 1.18 -6.99
CA GLY A 157 30.12 0.11 -7.94
C GLY A 157 28.68 0.13 -8.48
N ALA A 158 27.71 0.44 -7.63
CA ALA A 158 26.31 0.57 -8.06
C ALA A 158 26.07 1.82 -8.91
N LEU A 159 26.74 2.94 -8.62
CA LEU A 159 26.69 4.15 -9.46
C LEU A 159 27.30 3.89 -10.84
N GLU A 160 28.41 3.16 -10.90
CA GLU A 160 29.06 2.77 -12.17
C GLU A 160 28.16 1.88 -13.00
N LEU A 161 27.51 0.86 -12.41
CA LEU A 161 26.51 0.04 -13.10
C LEU A 161 25.37 0.87 -13.67
N GLY A 162 24.88 1.85 -12.92
CA GLY A 162 23.81 2.76 -13.35
C GLY A 162 24.29 3.85 -14.31
N GLY A 163 25.59 3.93 -14.65
CA GLY A 163 26.15 4.96 -15.51
C GLY A 163 26.09 6.37 -14.92
N ILE A 164 26.11 6.49 -13.59
CA ILE A 164 25.96 7.78 -12.87
C ILE A 164 27.34 8.30 -12.45
N ASP A 165 27.71 9.44 -13.00
CA ASP A 165 28.96 10.16 -12.70
C ASP A 165 28.72 11.67 -12.40
N ARG A 166 29.83 12.44 -12.27
CA ARG A 166 29.77 13.88 -12.04
C ARG A 166 29.09 14.67 -13.16
N ASN A 167 29.06 14.13 -14.39
CA ASN A 167 28.55 14.79 -15.58
C ASN A 167 27.12 14.35 -15.91
N THR A 168 26.61 13.31 -15.26
CA THR A 168 25.24 12.82 -15.47
C THR A 168 24.24 13.89 -15.01
N PRO A 169 23.38 14.41 -15.89
CA PRO A 169 22.39 15.42 -15.50
C PRO A 169 21.36 14.83 -14.55
N ASP A 170 20.77 15.67 -13.71
CA ASP A 170 19.60 15.28 -12.94
C ASP A 170 18.46 14.94 -13.90
N PRO A 171 17.76 13.80 -13.72
CA PRO A 171 16.56 13.56 -14.49
C PRO A 171 15.47 14.58 -14.13
N ARG A 172 14.51 14.79 -15.02
CA ARG A 172 13.44 15.79 -14.85
C ARG A 172 12.67 15.62 -13.53
N ASP A 173 12.51 14.37 -13.10
CA ASP A 173 11.68 13.93 -11.97
C ASP A 173 12.50 13.22 -10.87
N GLY A 174 13.78 13.58 -10.77
CA GLY A 174 14.68 13.06 -9.74
C GLY A 174 15.88 13.97 -9.52
N LYS A 175 16.68 13.63 -8.50
CA LYS A 175 17.86 14.40 -8.16
C LYS A 175 19.02 13.47 -7.73
N ILE A 176 20.20 13.72 -8.29
CA ILE A 176 21.45 13.13 -7.86
C ILE A 176 22.09 14.10 -6.86
N GLU A 177 22.18 13.72 -5.59
CA GLU A 177 22.87 14.55 -4.60
C GLU A 177 24.38 14.54 -4.85
N ARG A 178 25.01 15.72 -4.77
CA ARG A 178 26.41 15.94 -5.16
C ARG A 178 27.18 16.65 -4.07
N GLU A 179 28.48 16.32 -3.98
CA GLU A 179 29.41 17.01 -3.09
C GLU A 179 29.60 18.47 -3.54
N PRO A 180 29.46 19.44 -2.63
CA PRO A 180 29.72 20.83 -2.93
C PRO A 180 31.18 21.04 -3.42
N GLY A 181 31.33 21.69 -4.57
CA GLY A 181 32.63 22.08 -5.14
C GLY A 181 33.26 21.03 -6.07
N THR A 182 33.04 19.73 -5.91
CA THR A 182 33.56 18.69 -6.82
C THR A 182 32.54 18.25 -7.85
N GLY A 183 31.26 18.31 -7.50
CA GLY A 183 30.16 17.80 -8.31
C GLY A 183 30.05 16.26 -8.32
N GLU A 184 30.87 15.55 -7.53
CA GLU A 184 30.81 14.10 -7.43
C GLU A 184 29.49 13.65 -6.77
N PRO A 185 28.84 12.58 -7.26
CA PRO A 185 27.68 12.02 -6.59
C PRO A 185 28.01 11.57 -5.16
N THR A 186 27.17 11.95 -4.19
CA THR A 186 27.31 11.51 -2.79
C THR A 186 26.91 10.06 -2.57
N GLY A 187 26.27 9.45 -3.57
CA GLY A 187 25.61 8.16 -3.49
C GLY A 187 24.10 8.25 -3.22
N THR A 188 23.60 9.39 -2.76
CA THR A 188 22.17 9.59 -2.51
C THR A 188 21.45 10.00 -3.78
N LEU A 189 20.48 9.18 -4.16
CA LEU A 189 19.62 9.33 -5.34
C LEU A 189 18.17 9.50 -4.89
N LEU A 190 17.53 10.58 -5.35
CA LEU A 190 16.15 10.91 -4.99
C LEU A 190 15.22 10.68 -6.17
N GLU A 191 14.02 10.19 -5.88
CA GLU A 191 12.96 9.92 -6.83
C GLU A 191 13.48 9.05 -8.00
N ASN A 192 13.23 9.39 -9.24
CA ASN A 192 13.63 8.56 -10.39
C ASN A 192 15.13 8.65 -10.75
N ALA A 193 15.93 9.45 -10.04
CA ALA A 193 17.39 9.40 -10.21
C ALA A 193 18.01 8.04 -9.85
N LYS A 194 17.29 7.21 -9.06
CA LYS A 194 17.69 5.85 -8.69
C LYS A 194 17.43 4.80 -9.77
N ASP A 195 16.53 5.07 -10.73
CA ASP A 195 16.04 4.06 -11.67
C ASP A 195 17.15 3.32 -12.43
N PRO A 196 18.22 3.99 -12.92
CA PRO A 196 19.32 3.30 -13.58
C PRO A 196 20.01 2.26 -12.70
N VAL A 197 20.10 2.51 -11.38
CA VAL A 197 20.70 1.60 -10.40
C VAL A 197 19.77 0.45 -10.03
N ILE A 198 18.47 0.72 -9.88
CA ILE A 198 17.47 -0.27 -9.43
C ILE A 198 17.07 -1.24 -10.55
N GLN A 199 17.10 -0.82 -11.81
CA GLN A 199 16.75 -1.67 -12.95
C GLN A 199 17.54 -2.99 -12.98
N ASP A 200 18.76 -2.99 -12.48
CA ASP A 200 19.61 -4.18 -12.47
C ASP A 200 19.10 -5.27 -11.52
N LEU A 201 18.42 -4.94 -10.42
CA LEU A 201 17.86 -5.96 -9.52
C LEU A 201 16.87 -6.88 -10.25
N VAL A 202 16.04 -6.29 -11.11
CA VAL A 202 15.02 -7.05 -11.88
C VAL A 202 15.66 -7.90 -12.97
N ALA A 203 16.72 -7.38 -13.61
CA ALA A 203 17.48 -8.12 -14.62
C ALA A 203 18.30 -9.27 -14.00
N TYR A 204 18.65 -9.16 -12.72
CA TYR A 204 19.44 -10.14 -11.98
C TYR A 204 18.67 -11.43 -11.68
N TYR A 205 17.35 -11.37 -11.48
CA TYR A 205 16.52 -12.52 -11.15
C TYR A 205 15.74 -13.03 -12.36
N SER A 206 15.66 -14.37 -12.50
CA SER A 206 14.80 -14.98 -13.52
C SER A 206 13.31 -14.71 -13.23
N PHE A 207 12.48 -14.81 -14.28
CA PHE A 207 11.04 -14.65 -14.14
C PHE A 207 10.43 -15.67 -13.15
N GLU A 208 10.92 -16.90 -13.11
CA GLU A 208 10.49 -17.92 -12.14
C GLU A 208 10.83 -17.51 -10.69
N GLN A 209 12.05 -16.99 -10.47
CA GLN A 209 12.45 -16.49 -9.16
C GLN A 209 11.59 -15.30 -8.72
N TYR A 210 11.18 -14.46 -9.66
CA TYR A 210 10.26 -13.36 -9.40
C TYR A 210 8.85 -13.87 -9.07
N LEU A 211 8.33 -14.90 -9.79
CA LEU A 211 7.04 -15.52 -9.48
C LEU A 211 7.00 -16.08 -8.06
N ASP A 212 8.04 -16.84 -7.67
CA ASP A 212 8.12 -17.43 -6.33
C ASP A 212 8.21 -16.34 -5.23
N ALA A 213 8.95 -15.27 -5.48
CA ALA A 213 9.04 -14.13 -4.57
C ALA A 213 7.69 -13.40 -4.44
N LEU A 214 6.99 -13.20 -5.55
CA LEU A 214 5.67 -12.57 -5.56
C LEU A 214 4.64 -13.42 -4.80
N GLU A 215 4.60 -14.74 -5.05
CA GLU A 215 3.71 -15.64 -4.31
C GLU A 215 4.00 -15.62 -2.80
N ALA A 216 5.30 -15.66 -2.41
CA ALA A 216 5.70 -15.59 -1.02
C ALA A 216 5.26 -14.27 -0.35
N ALA A 217 5.39 -13.14 -1.06
CA ALA A 217 4.90 -11.84 -0.58
C ALA A 217 3.38 -11.82 -0.38
N LEU A 218 2.63 -12.39 -1.32
CA LEU A 218 1.16 -12.48 -1.25
C LEU A 218 0.70 -13.44 -0.13
N LEU A 219 1.40 -14.56 0.08
CA LEU A 219 1.12 -15.49 1.19
C LEU A 219 1.34 -14.82 2.55
N ARG A 220 2.36 -13.97 2.68
CA ARG A 220 2.53 -13.18 3.91
C ARG A 220 1.36 -12.24 4.16
N LEU A 221 0.84 -11.57 3.13
CA LEU A 221 -0.36 -10.73 3.28
C LEU A 221 -1.57 -11.57 3.70
N ALA A 222 -1.78 -12.73 3.08
CA ALA A 222 -2.82 -13.67 3.50
C ALA A 222 -2.67 -14.08 4.96
N SER A 223 -1.44 -14.26 5.48
CA SER A 223 -1.19 -14.59 6.89
C SER A 223 -1.55 -13.48 7.87
N THR A 224 -1.69 -12.23 7.41
CA THR A 224 -2.16 -11.10 8.21
C THR A 224 -3.67 -10.86 8.12
N GLY A 225 -4.37 -11.66 7.30
CA GLY A 225 -5.82 -11.54 7.09
C GLY A 225 -6.23 -10.73 5.86
N ILE A 226 -5.29 -10.33 5.01
CA ILE A 226 -5.62 -9.70 3.73
C ILE A 226 -6.09 -10.78 2.74
N THR A 227 -7.26 -10.57 2.16
CA THR A 227 -7.82 -11.42 1.09
C THR A 227 -7.87 -10.70 -0.26
N THR A 228 -7.79 -9.37 -0.25
CA THR A 228 -7.82 -8.55 -1.47
C THR A 228 -6.84 -7.39 -1.36
N ILE A 229 -6.14 -7.10 -2.45
CA ILE A 229 -5.26 -5.95 -2.58
C ILE A 229 -5.60 -5.11 -3.81
N HIS A 230 -5.38 -3.80 -3.73
CA HIS A 230 -5.36 -2.91 -4.88
C HIS A 230 -3.90 -2.58 -5.17
N ASP A 231 -3.30 -3.28 -6.13
CA ASP A 231 -1.86 -3.23 -6.40
C ASP A 231 -1.52 -2.38 -7.62
N ILE A 232 -0.41 -1.64 -7.52
CA ILE A 232 0.06 -0.74 -8.57
C ILE A 232 1.07 -1.48 -9.42
N ILE A 233 0.78 -1.57 -10.72
CA ILE A 233 1.55 -2.30 -11.72
C ILE A 233 2.28 -1.32 -12.63
N ALA A 234 3.61 -1.33 -12.57
CA ALA A 234 4.46 -0.45 -13.37
C ALA A 234 5.14 -1.16 -14.54
N ARG A 235 5.32 -2.50 -14.49
CA ARG A 235 6.04 -3.26 -15.50
C ARG A 235 5.20 -4.39 -16.08
N ARG A 236 5.52 -4.77 -17.32
CA ARG A 236 4.83 -5.86 -18.06
C ARG A 236 5.04 -7.23 -17.40
N ASP A 237 6.22 -7.46 -16.84
CA ASP A 237 6.52 -8.72 -16.14
C ASP A 237 5.68 -8.87 -14.84
N GLN A 238 5.42 -7.78 -14.11
CA GLN A 238 4.51 -7.77 -12.96
C GLN A 238 3.09 -8.17 -13.37
N LEU A 239 2.58 -7.56 -14.45
CA LEU A 239 1.27 -7.91 -15.01
C LEU A 239 1.21 -9.37 -15.45
N ARG A 240 2.25 -9.85 -16.13
CA ARG A 240 2.37 -11.24 -16.56
C ARG A 240 2.44 -12.20 -15.36
N ALA A 241 3.17 -11.85 -14.31
CA ALA A 241 3.33 -12.68 -13.13
C ALA A 241 1.99 -12.94 -12.42
N TYR A 242 1.16 -11.92 -12.25
CA TYR A 242 -0.20 -12.11 -11.70
C TYR A 242 -1.05 -13.04 -12.55
N GLN A 243 -0.98 -12.91 -13.88
CA GLN A 243 -1.71 -13.79 -14.78
C GLN A 243 -1.24 -15.25 -14.65
N VAL A 244 0.08 -15.48 -14.63
CA VAL A 244 0.66 -16.83 -14.47
C VAL A 244 0.28 -17.44 -13.13
N LEU A 245 0.40 -16.69 -12.01
CA LEU A 245 -0.01 -17.19 -10.67
C LEU A 245 -1.50 -17.51 -10.62
N ARG A 246 -2.36 -16.70 -11.25
CA ARG A 246 -3.81 -16.99 -11.36
C ARG A 246 -4.04 -18.28 -12.14
N ASP A 247 -3.46 -18.41 -13.33
CA ASP A 247 -3.67 -19.54 -14.23
C ASP A 247 -3.13 -20.86 -13.65
N GLN A 248 -2.09 -20.79 -12.82
CA GLN A 248 -1.55 -21.92 -12.05
C GLN A 248 -2.32 -22.21 -10.75
N GLY A 249 -3.33 -21.41 -10.38
CA GLY A 249 -4.08 -21.55 -9.11
C GLY A 249 -3.24 -21.19 -7.87
N ARG A 250 -2.13 -20.48 -8.03
CA ARG A 250 -1.17 -20.07 -6.99
C ARG A 250 -1.46 -18.70 -6.38
N LEU A 251 -2.46 -17.97 -6.88
CA LEU A 251 -2.80 -16.63 -6.37
C LEU A 251 -3.54 -16.75 -5.02
N PRO A 252 -2.94 -16.34 -3.87
CA PRO A 252 -3.50 -16.54 -2.54
C PRO A 252 -4.35 -15.36 -2.06
N VAL A 253 -4.42 -14.26 -2.85
CA VAL A 253 -5.27 -13.09 -2.61
C VAL A 253 -5.90 -12.64 -3.92
N ARG A 254 -7.00 -11.91 -3.84
CA ARG A 254 -7.58 -11.22 -5.01
C ARG A 254 -6.78 -9.96 -5.30
N VAL A 255 -6.60 -9.64 -6.58
CA VAL A 255 -5.79 -8.49 -7.01
C VAL A 255 -6.58 -7.59 -7.94
N MET A 256 -6.83 -6.37 -7.50
CA MET A 256 -7.25 -5.28 -8.37
C MET A 256 -6.02 -4.53 -8.87
N MET A 257 -5.80 -4.52 -10.17
CA MET A 257 -4.63 -3.89 -10.79
C MET A 257 -4.90 -2.43 -11.12
N LEU A 258 -4.04 -1.52 -10.66
CA LEU A 258 -3.95 -0.13 -11.07
C LEU A 258 -2.71 0.04 -11.94
N ILE A 259 -2.90 0.23 -13.25
CA ILE A 259 -1.79 0.29 -14.21
C ILE A 259 -1.16 1.69 -14.17
N ARG A 260 0.11 1.78 -13.77
CA ARG A 260 0.86 3.02 -13.79
C ARG A 260 1.14 3.42 -15.24
N ILE A 261 0.77 4.64 -15.64
CA ILE A 261 0.78 5.10 -17.04
C ILE A 261 1.78 6.22 -17.34
N PHE A 262 2.62 6.53 -16.37
CA PHE A 262 3.80 7.40 -16.50
C PHE A 262 4.97 6.71 -15.80
N GLU A 263 6.19 6.93 -16.27
CA GLU A 263 7.40 6.37 -15.68
C GLU A 263 7.28 4.83 -15.47
N SER A 264 6.85 4.15 -16.51
CA SER A 264 6.53 2.70 -16.49
C SER A 264 6.58 2.13 -17.89
N ASP A 265 6.38 0.80 -18.01
CA ASP A 265 6.28 0.13 -19.31
C ASP A 265 4.99 0.48 -20.09
N PHE A 266 4.07 1.18 -19.48
CA PHE A 266 2.76 1.49 -20.05
C PHE A 266 2.64 2.99 -20.36
N SER A 267 2.06 3.31 -21.51
CA SER A 267 1.80 4.69 -21.90
C SER A 267 0.44 5.20 -21.38
N ARG A 268 0.29 6.52 -21.35
CA ARG A 268 -0.98 7.17 -20.99
C ARG A 268 -2.14 6.87 -21.96
N GLN A 269 -1.86 6.27 -23.11
CA GLN A 269 -2.86 5.86 -24.10
C GLN A 269 -3.27 4.40 -23.96
N SER A 270 -2.48 3.56 -23.27
CA SER A 270 -2.62 2.11 -23.30
C SER A 270 -4.03 1.60 -22.98
N LEU A 271 -4.62 2.03 -21.88
CA LEU A 271 -5.95 1.54 -21.51
C LEU A 271 -7.09 2.12 -22.39
N PRO A 272 -7.14 3.46 -22.68
CA PRO A 272 -8.12 4.00 -23.59
C PRO A 272 -8.07 3.42 -25.00
N ASP A 273 -6.88 3.22 -25.57
CA ASP A 273 -6.70 2.69 -26.93
C ASP A 273 -7.12 1.22 -27.04
N LEU A 274 -7.00 0.45 -25.94
CA LEU A 274 -7.47 -0.94 -25.87
C LEU A 274 -8.98 -1.02 -25.55
N GLY A 275 -9.63 0.06 -25.19
CA GLY A 275 -11.04 0.08 -24.77
C GLY A 275 -11.29 -0.66 -23.44
N LEU A 276 -10.27 -0.81 -22.60
CA LEU A 276 -10.35 -1.52 -21.33
C LEU A 276 -10.86 -0.60 -20.22
N THR A 277 -11.90 -1.04 -19.52
CA THR A 277 -12.49 -0.33 -18.39
C THR A 277 -12.31 -1.09 -17.06
N ALA A 278 -12.54 -0.42 -15.95
CA ALA A 278 -12.51 -1.04 -14.63
C ALA A 278 -13.49 -2.24 -14.56
N GLY A 279 -13.03 -3.32 -13.90
CA GLY A 279 -13.76 -4.58 -13.80
C GLY A 279 -13.42 -5.60 -14.89
N PHE A 280 -12.64 -5.25 -15.92
CA PHE A 280 -12.19 -6.23 -16.90
C PHE A 280 -11.24 -7.26 -16.24
N GLY A 281 -11.59 -8.54 -16.36
CA GLY A 281 -10.92 -9.66 -15.72
C GLY A 281 -11.91 -10.63 -15.09
N ASP A 282 -11.53 -11.22 -13.97
CA ASP A 282 -12.38 -12.16 -13.23
C ASP A 282 -12.45 -11.82 -11.73
N GLY A 283 -12.97 -12.76 -10.93
CA GLY A 283 -13.09 -12.58 -9.50
C GLY A 283 -11.76 -12.58 -8.74
N LEU A 284 -10.65 -13.07 -9.33
CA LEU A 284 -9.34 -13.13 -8.70
C LEU A 284 -8.40 -12.03 -9.17
N LEU A 285 -8.47 -11.64 -10.44
CA LEU A 285 -7.58 -10.68 -11.05
C LEU A 285 -8.35 -9.77 -12.01
N TRP A 286 -8.44 -8.47 -11.71
CA TRP A 286 -9.18 -7.53 -12.54
C TRP A 286 -8.53 -6.16 -12.62
N LEU A 287 -8.85 -5.44 -13.69
CA LEU A 287 -8.41 -4.07 -13.91
C LEU A 287 -9.21 -3.10 -13.01
N GLY A 288 -8.54 -2.32 -12.21
CA GLY A 288 -9.12 -1.27 -11.38
C GLY A 288 -9.09 0.12 -12.03
N GLY A 289 -8.21 0.32 -13.01
CA GLY A 289 -7.99 1.59 -13.68
C GLY A 289 -6.51 1.90 -13.87
N ALA A 290 -6.18 3.19 -13.99
CA ALA A 290 -4.79 3.64 -14.12
C ALA A 290 -4.30 4.41 -12.89
N LYS A 291 -2.99 4.40 -12.67
CA LYS A 291 -2.28 5.16 -11.63
C LYS A 291 -1.40 6.24 -12.26
N ILE A 292 -1.45 7.44 -11.67
CA ILE A 292 -0.57 8.57 -11.98
C ILE A 292 0.09 9.04 -10.69
N SER A 293 1.34 9.49 -10.74
CA SER A 293 1.99 10.24 -9.67
C SER A 293 2.20 11.68 -10.13
N VAL A 294 1.55 12.64 -9.46
CA VAL A 294 1.61 14.07 -9.85
C VAL A 294 2.80 14.76 -9.20
N ASP A 295 3.14 14.39 -7.98
CA ASP A 295 4.25 14.98 -7.23
C ASP A 295 5.16 13.93 -6.60
N GLY A 296 6.14 14.41 -5.84
CA GLY A 296 7.07 13.58 -5.07
C GLY A 296 6.50 13.18 -3.70
N ALA A 297 7.38 13.00 -2.69
CA ALA A 297 7.01 12.47 -1.39
C ALA A 297 7.53 13.31 -0.22
N THR A 298 7.00 13.05 0.98
CA THR A 298 7.51 13.62 2.24
C THR A 298 8.89 13.11 2.58
N SER A 299 9.19 11.84 2.27
CA SER A 299 10.49 11.20 2.57
C SER A 299 11.66 11.85 1.83
N SER A 300 11.46 12.23 0.58
CA SER A 300 12.43 12.95 -0.26
C SER A 300 12.33 14.47 -0.13
N ARG A 301 11.33 14.97 0.60
CA ARG A 301 10.97 16.39 0.70
C ARG A 301 10.74 17.04 -0.67
N SER A 302 10.13 16.30 -1.58
CA SER A 302 9.85 16.71 -2.96
C SER A 302 8.36 16.82 -3.28
N ALA A 303 7.49 16.69 -2.30
CA ALA A 303 6.06 16.86 -2.46
C ALA A 303 5.69 18.30 -2.83
N MET A 304 4.66 18.47 -3.67
CA MET A 304 4.21 19.77 -4.17
C MET A 304 3.26 20.42 -3.17
N PHE A 305 3.82 21.06 -2.13
CA PHE A 305 3.05 21.87 -1.21
C PHE A 305 2.80 23.26 -1.82
N LYS A 306 1.60 23.77 -1.62
CA LYS A 306 1.19 25.16 -1.87
C LYS A 306 1.14 25.95 -0.58
N THR A 307 0.75 25.27 0.50
CA THR A 307 0.83 25.77 1.86
C THR A 307 2.28 25.73 2.32
N GLU A 308 2.79 26.84 2.85
CA GLU A 308 4.10 26.86 3.49
C GLU A 308 4.08 25.97 4.74
N VAL A 309 4.86 24.90 4.70
CA VAL A 309 5.04 23.98 5.83
C VAL A 309 6.49 24.05 6.31
N PRO A 310 6.72 24.16 7.64
CA PRO A 310 8.06 24.48 8.18
C PRO A 310 9.16 23.51 7.80
N GLY A 311 8.82 22.25 7.59
CA GLY A 311 9.79 21.19 7.28
C GLY A 311 10.13 21.03 5.79
N GLN A 312 9.52 21.84 4.90
CA GLN A 312 9.71 21.70 3.46
C GLN A 312 9.89 23.07 2.78
N SER A 313 10.84 23.11 1.86
CA SER A 313 11.03 24.26 0.96
C SER A 313 10.23 24.05 -0.31
N LEU A 314 9.49 25.08 -0.77
CA LEU A 314 8.65 25.02 -1.97
C LEU A 314 9.45 24.82 -3.26
N ASP A 315 10.70 25.27 -3.29
CA ASP A 315 11.63 25.11 -4.42
C ASP A 315 12.18 23.68 -4.59
N ARG A 316 11.94 22.78 -3.63
CA ARG A 316 12.26 21.34 -3.73
C ARG A 316 11.16 20.51 -4.35
N ALA A 317 10.01 21.10 -4.63
CA ALA A 317 8.87 20.36 -5.19
C ALA A 317 9.23 19.76 -6.55
N ILE A 318 8.94 18.48 -6.71
CA ILE A 318 9.05 17.80 -8.01
C ILE A 318 7.65 17.63 -8.58
N VAL A 319 7.39 18.33 -9.68
CA VAL A 319 6.17 18.17 -10.49
C VAL A 319 6.43 17.06 -11.52
N ARG A 320 5.95 15.84 -11.25
CA ARG A 320 6.16 14.71 -12.16
C ARG A 320 5.33 14.82 -13.43
N VAL A 321 4.10 15.31 -13.31
CA VAL A 321 3.20 15.50 -14.45
C VAL A 321 2.77 16.97 -14.51
N PRO A 322 3.19 17.73 -15.54
CA PRO A 322 2.75 19.10 -15.75
C PRO A 322 1.23 19.20 -15.88
N GLN A 323 0.65 20.34 -15.48
CA GLN A 323 -0.80 20.54 -15.43
C GLN A 323 -1.47 20.27 -16.77
N ASP A 324 -0.93 20.78 -17.89
CA ASP A 324 -1.52 20.57 -19.22
C ASP A 324 -1.58 19.09 -19.60
N THR A 325 -0.52 18.34 -19.30
CA THR A 325 -0.46 16.90 -19.52
C THR A 325 -1.43 16.15 -18.60
N LEU A 326 -1.59 16.59 -17.36
CA LEU A 326 -2.55 16.03 -16.41
C LEU A 326 -3.99 16.27 -16.91
N ASP A 327 -4.30 17.50 -17.32
CA ASP A 327 -5.62 17.88 -17.86
C ASP A 327 -6.02 17.03 -19.06
N GLU A 328 -5.12 16.89 -20.04
CA GLU A 328 -5.34 16.04 -21.22
C GLU A 328 -5.59 14.58 -20.84
N THR A 329 -4.79 14.06 -19.89
CA THR A 329 -4.88 12.68 -19.46
C THR A 329 -6.17 12.43 -18.70
N VAL A 330 -6.51 13.28 -17.73
CA VAL A 330 -7.77 13.17 -16.98
C VAL A 330 -8.97 13.27 -17.91
N ALA A 331 -8.98 14.22 -18.84
CA ALA A 331 -10.07 14.35 -19.81
C ALA A 331 -10.23 13.11 -20.72
N ARG A 332 -9.10 12.49 -21.14
CA ARG A 332 -9.12 11.24 -21.93
C ARG A 332 -9.74 10.09 -21.13
N TYR A 333 -9.28 9.88 -19.90
CA TYR A 333 -9.74 8.79 -19.04
C TYR A 333 -11.19 8.98 -18.59
N GLN A 334 -11.60 10.21 -18.28
CA GLN A 334 -12.98 10.56 -17.97
C GLN A 334 -13.92 10.23 -19.14
N ARG A 335 -13.57 10.62 -20.38
CA ARG A 335 -14.36 10.30 -21.58
C ARG A 335 -14.41 8.80 -21.88
N ALA A 336 -13.32 8.06 -21.58
CA ALA A 336 -13.27 6.62 -21.77
C ALA A 336 -13.98 5.82 -20.66
N GLY A 337 -14.46 6.49 -19.60
CA GLY A 337 -15.08 5.80 -18.46
C GLY A 337 -14.09 5.01 -17.61
N ILE A 338 -12.80 5.37 -17.65
CA ILE A 338 -11.74 4.62 -16.96
C ILE A 338 -11.32 5.38 -15.70
N ARG A 339 -11.24 4.67 -14.57
CA ARG A 339 -10.78 5.22 -13.30
C ARG A 339 -9.34 5.70 -13.38
N LEU A 340 -9.06 6.84 -12.74
CA LEU A 340 -7.74 7.28 -12.35
C LEU A 340 -7.58 7.22 -10.84
N ALA A 341 -6.44 6.71 -10.39
CA ALA A 341 -5.92 6.80 -9.03
C ALA A 341 -4.71 7.73 -9.09
N ILE A 342 -4.80 8.91 -8.50
CA ILE A 342 -3.79 9.97 -8.60
C ILE A 342 -3.09 10.14 -7.26
N HIS A 343 -1.77 9.87 -7.22
CA HIS A 343 -0.92 10.15 -6.06
C HIS A 343 -0.81 11.65 -5.85
N THR A 344 -1.13 12.11 -4.66
CA THR A 344 -1.16 13.52 -4.27
C THR A 344 -0.71 13.66 -2.82
N ILE A 345 0.56 13.96 -2.60
CA ILE A 345 1.15 14.16 -1.26
C ILE A 345 0.99 15.60 -0.81
N GLY A 346 1.44 16.55 -1.61
CA GLY A 346 1.27 17.97 -1.34
C GLY A 346 -0.14 18.46 -1.65
N ASP A 347 -0.58 19.48 -0.93
CA ASP A 347 -1.88 20.10 -1.16
C ASP A 347 -1.97 20.80 -2.52
N GLY A 348 -0.84 21.23 -3.08
CA GLY A 348 -0.77 21.69 -4.47
C GLY A 348 -1.05 20.60 -5.49
N ALA A 349 -0.60 19.35 -5.23
CA ALA A 349 -0.92 18.20 -6.07
C ALA A 349 -2.39 17.82 -5.99
N VAL A 350 -2.99 17.90 -4.79
CA VAL A 350 -4.44 17.70 -4.59
C VAL A 350 -5.23 18.72 -5.43
N ASP A 351 -4.90 20.01 -5.31
CA ASP A 351 -5.56 21.06 -6.06
C ASP A 351 -5.41 20.87 -7.58
N SER A 352 -4.20 20.54 -8.06
CA SER A 352 -3.93 20.25 -9.48
C SER A 352 -4.78 19.09 -10.02
N ALA A 353 -4.92 18.02 -9.24
CA ALA A 353 -5.74 16.87 -9.63
C ALA A 353 -7.24 17.23 -9.65
N LEU A 354 -7.73 17.96 -8.65
CA LEU A 354 -9.12 18.42 -8.60
C LEU A 354 -9.43 19.38 -9.75
N ASP A 355 -8.52 20.31 -10.08
CA ASP A 355 -8.64 21.22 -11.24
C ASP A 355 -8.77 20.43 -12.55
N ALA A 356 -7.94 19.40 -12.74
CA ALA A 356 -8.00 18.56 -13.93
C ALA A 356 -9.33 17.79 -14.03
N PHE A 357 -9.87 17.28 -12.92
CA PHE A 357 -11.19 16.63 -12.90
C PHE A 357 -12.32 17.61 -13.20
N GLU A 358 -12.25 18.85 -12.69
CA GLU A 358 -13.24 19.90 -13.00
C GLU A 358 -13.22 20.26 -14.49
N ARG A 359 -12.04 20.51 -15.07
CA ARG A 359 -11.87 20.80 -16.51
C ARG A 359 -12.33 19.63 -17.39
N ALA A 360 -12.19 18.40 -16.92
CA ALA A 360 -12.65 17.20 -17.62
C ALA A 360 -14.18 16.96 -17.51
N GLY A 361 -14.91 17.79 -16.76
CA GLY A 361 -16.35 17.66 -16.57
C GLY A 361 -16.74 16.44 -15.71
N ALA A 362 -15.94 16.09 -14.71
CA ALA A 362 -16.17 14.92 -13.87
C ALA A 362 -17.32 15.10 -12.84
N ALA A 363 -17.98 16.25 -12.79
CA ALA A 363 -19.08 16.49 -11.84
C ALA A 363 -20.15 15.38 -11.92
N GLY A 364 -20.46 14.77 -10.77
CA GLY A 364 -21.39 13.64 -10.66
C GLY A 364 -20.91 12.34 -11.29
N SER A 365 -19.60 12.21 -11.57
CA SER A 365 -19.01 11.00 -12.15
C SER A 365 -19.22 9.78 -11.25
N ARG A 366 -19.57 8.65 -11.87
CA ARG A 366 -19.69 7.34 -11.20
C ARG A 366 -18.45 6.46 -11.42
N ILE A 367 -17.39 7.00 -12.00
CA ILE A 367 -16.13 6.28 -12.29
C ILE A 367 -15.35 6.00 -10.99
N ARG A 368 -15.65 6.69 -9.90
CA ARG A 368 -15.00 6.55 -8.59
C ARG A 368 -13.49 6.81 -8.70
N HIS A 369 -13.10 7.95 -9.29
CA HIS A 369 -11.71 8.39 -9.28
C HIS A 369 -11.18 8.51 -7.85
N ARG A 370 -9.85 8.37 -7.68
CA ARG A 370 -9.22 8.32 -6.37
C ARG A 370 -8.11 9.35 -6.26
N LEU A 371 -7.98 9.95 -5.09
CA LEU A 371 -6.78 10.71 -4.68
C LEU A 371 -6.05 9.89 -3.61
N GLU A 372 -4.93 9.28 -4.03
CA GLU A 372 -4.07 8.49 -3.16
C GLU A 372 -3.33 9.44 -2.22
N HIS A 373 -3.23 9.06 -0.96
CA HIS A 373 -2.62 9.80 0.16
C HIS A 373 -3.41 11.03 0.62
N PHE A 374 -4.34 11.55 -0.17
CA PHE A 374 -5.23 12.61 0.32
C PHE A 374 -6.14 12.07 1.43
N GLY A 375 -6.17 12.78 2.55
CA GLY A 375 -6.81 12.33 3.78
C GLY A 375 -5.81 12.09 4.92
N ASN A 376 -4.49 12.18 4.64
CA ASN A 376 -3.47 12.09 5.69
C ASN A 376 -3.22 13.46 6.35
N TRP A 377 -3.25 14.57 5.61
CA TRP A 377 -3.01 15.94 6.10
C TRP A 377 -3.59 16.99 5.15
N LEU A 378 -3.60 18.26 5.61
CA LEU A 378 -4.06 19.44 4.85
C LEU A 378 -5.45 19.24 4.21
N VAL A 379 -6.29 18.48 4.93
CA VAL A 379 -7.69 18.24 4.55
C VAL A 379 -8.51 19.49 4.92
N THR A 380 -9.12 20.11 3.93
CA THR A 380 -10.01 21.27 4.11
C THR A 380 -11.41 20.93 3.63
N GLU A 381 -12.43 21.58 4.20
CA GLU A 381 -13.81 21.36 3.76
C GLU A 381 -14.00 21.75 2.30
N GLU A 382 -13.31 22.79 1.81
CA GLU A 382 -13.32 23.17 0.39
C GLU A 382 -12.89 22.02 -0.52
N ARG A 383 -11.75 21.33 -0.20
CA ARG A 383 -11.26 20.19 -0.98
C ARG A 383 -12.20 19.00 -0.90
N LEU A 384 -12.78 18.75 0.28
CA LEU A 384 -13.76 17.68 0.46
C LEU A 384 -15.05 17.94 -0.33
N GLU A 385 -15.53 19.17 -0.36
CA GLU A 385 -16.70 19.56 -1.16
C GLU A 385 -16.43 19.36 -2.66
N ARG A 386 -15.24 19.75 -3.15
CA ARG A 386 -14.81 19.48 -4.52
C ARG A 386 -14.79 17.97 -4.81
N CYS A 387 -14.24 17.16 -3.91
CA CYS A 387 -14.23 15.71 -4.06
C CYS A 387 -15.65 15.13 -4.17
N ARG A 388 -16.58 15.56 -3.29
CA ARG A 388 -17.99 15.13 -3.34
C ARG A 388 -18.66 15.49 -4.67
N LYS A 389 -18.50 16.73 -5.10
CA LYS A 389 -19.05 17.23 -6.36
C LYS A 389 -18.53 16.47 -7.58
N LEU A 390 -17.26 16.08 -7.57
CA LEU A 390 -16.57 15.40 -8.67
C LEU A 390 -16.70 13.88 -8.62
N GLY A 391 -17.23 13.31 -7.54
CA GLY A 391 -17.27 11.84 -7.34
C GLY A 391 -15.87 11.23 -7.15
N VAL A 392 -14.94 11.99 -6.56
CA VAL A 392 -13.56 11.58 -6.28
C VAL A 392 -13.43 11.13 -4.83
N THR A 393 -12.74 10.02 -4.59
CA THR A 393 -12.61 9.41 -3.24
C THR A 393 -11.19 9.61 -2.71
N PRO A 394 -11.03 10.24 -1.52
CA PRO A 394 -9.76 10.22 -0.79
C PRO A 394 -9.39 8.82 -0.31
N VAL A 395 -8.11 8.45 -0.44
CA VAL A 395 -7.58 7.15 0.02
C VAL A 395 -6.36 7.40 0.92
N PRO A 396 -6.58 7.55 2.24
CA PRO A 396 -5.50 7.75 3.20
C PRO A 396 -4.74 6.46 3.50
N ASN A 397 -3.62 6.62 4.24
CA ASN A 397 -2.74 5.53 4.61
C ASN A 397 -2.68 5.35 6.14
N PRO A 398 -3.46 4.44 6.73
CA PRO A 398 -3.41 4.17 8.16
C PRO A 398 -2.01 3.79 8.66
N ALA A 399 -1.25 3.00 7.89
CA ALA A 399 0.10 2.60 8.24
C ALA A 399 1.04 3.81 8.47
N PHE A 400 0.85 4.92 7.75
CA PHE A 400 1.64 6.14 7.94
C PHE A 400 1.52 6.72 9.34
N VAL A 401 0.36 6.59 9.99
CA VAL A 401 0.17 7.04 11.38
C VAL A 401 1.22 6.44 12.28
N ARG A 402 1.37 5.12 12.23
CA ARG A 402 2.30 4.39 13.10
C ARG A 402 3.76 4.66 12.75
N PHE A 403 4.10 4.58 11.46
CA PHE A 403 5.49 4.51 11.02
C PHE A 403 6.08 5.86 10.60
N LEU A 404 5.25 6.82 10.21
CA LEU A 404 5.65 8.13 9.71
C LEU A 404 5.02 9.29 10.48
N GLY A 405 4.12 9.00 11.45
CA GLY A 405 3.32 10.02 12.12
C GLY A 405 4.16 11.10 12.81
N ASP A 406 5.23 10.70 13.50
CA ASP A 406 6.14 11.65 14.16
C ASP A 406 6.86 12.53 13.13
N ASP A 407 7.39 11.93 12.06
CA ASP A 407 8.05 12.67 10.97
C ASP A 407 7.11 13.63 10.25
N HIS A 408 5.86 13.23 10.02
CA HIS A 408 4.85 14.07 9.38
C HIS A 408 4.40 15.22 10.30
N PHE A 409 4.27 14.94 11.61
CA PHE A 409 3.98 15.96 12.60
C PHE A 409 5.04 17.05 12.61
N ASP A 410 6.32 16.66 12.67
CA ASP A 410 7.46 17.59 12.65
C ASP A 410 7.55 18.34 11.32
N LEU A 411 7.32 17.66 10.19
CA LEU A 411 7.31 18.26 8.85
C LEU A 411 6.27 19.38 8.73
N LEU A 412 5.11 19.19 9.36
CA LEU A 412 3.99 20.14 9.32
C LEU A 412 4.05 21.17 10.46
N GLY A 413 5.18 21.30 11.15
CA GLY A 413 5.47 22.35 12.10
C GLY A 413 5.33 21.95 13.58
N GLY A 414 5.02 20.69 13.85
CA GLY A 414 5.01 20.16 15.20
C GLY A 414 3.93 20.74 16.10
N GLU A 415 4.23 20.83 17.39
CA GLU A 415 3.32 21.33 18.42
C GLU A 415 2.97 22.81 18.22
N GLY A 416 1.69 23.13 18.32
CA GLY A 416 1.16 24.48 18.09
C GLY A 416 1.01 24.87 16.61
N SER A 417 1.40 24.01 15.68
CA SER A 417 1.11 24.21 14.27
C SER A 417 -0.31 23.77 13.93
N PRO A 418 -1.12 24.61 13.24
CA PRO A 418 -2.46 24.21 12.84
C PRO A 418 -2.45 23.05 11.85
N TYR A 419 -1.32 22.77 11.21
CA TYR A 419 -1.17 21.68 10.26
C TYR A 419 -0.76 20.37 10.94
N GLY A 420 0.17 20.40 11.91
CA GLY A 420 0.57 19.23 12.70
C GLY A 420 -0.58 18.69 13.54
N GLU A 421 -1.37 19.58 14.13
CA GLU A 421 -2.53 19.24 14.97
C GLU A 421 -3.69 18.59 14.18
N THR A 422 -3.69 18.68 12.83
CA THR A 422 -4.80 18.24 11.97
C THR A 422 -4.47 17.04 11.07
N ILE A 423 -3.37 16.32 11.34
CA ILE A 423 -3.00 15.15 10.54
C ILE A 423 -3.87 13.94 10.84
N TYR A 424 -4.05 13.09 9.82
CA TYR A 424 -4.81 11.84 9.84
C TYR A 424 -6.28 11.99 10.29
N PRO A 425 -7.05 12.92 9.72
CA PRO A 425 -8.42 13.19 10.15
C PRO A 425 -9.41 12.17 9.56
N PHE A 426 -9.20 10.87 9.80
CA PHE A 426 -10.00 9.79 9.20
C PHE A 426 -11.47 9.89 9.53
N ARG A 427 -11.79 10.33 10.78
CA ARG A 427 -13.18 10.54 11.19
C ARG A 427 -13.85 11.64 10.37
N THR A 428 -13.14 12.71 10.04
CA THR A 428 -13.65 13.79 9.18
C THR A 428 -14.03 13.29 7.78
N LEU A 429 -13.24 12.37 7.21
CA LEU A 429 -13.58 11.76 5.93
C LEU A 429 -14.84 10.91 6.02
N LEU A 430 -14.97 10.10 7.08
CA LEU A 430 -16.14 9.27 7.31
C LEU A 430 -17.41 10.12 7.50
N ASP A 431 -17.34 11.15 8.38
CA ASP A 431 -18.45 12.05 8.64
C ASP A 431 -18.80 12.93 7.42
N GLY A 432 -17.82 13.19 6.55
CA GLY A 432 -17.99 13.82 5.24
C GLY A 432 -18.70 12.95 4.20
N GLY A 433 -19.09 11.73 4.55
CA GLY A 433 -19.86 10.81 3.69
C GLY A 433 -19.02 10.06 2.66
N PHE A 434 -17.68 10.04 2.79
CA PHE A 434 -16.82 9.24 1.91
C PHE A 434 -16.81 7.75 2.31
N HIS A 435 -16.68 6.88 1.31
CA HIS A 435 -16.33 5.48 1.54
C HIS A 435 -14.85 5.43 1.98
N LEU A 436 -14.63 5.62 3.29
CA LEU A 436 -13.29 5.58 3.86
C LEU A 436 -12.69 4.20 3.67
N ALA A 437 -11.61 4.10 2.90
CA ALA A 437 -10.83 2.89 2.70
C ALA A 437 -9.35 3.20 2.89
N GLY A 438 -8.64 2.41 3.68
CA GLY A 438 -7.22 2.61 3.95
C GLY A 438 -6.33 1.75 3.08
N GLY A 439 -5.24 2.33 2.58
CA GLY A 439 -4.16 1.61 1.93
C GLY A 439 -2.89 1.59 2.79
N SER A 440 -2.14 0.48 2.79
CA SER A 440 -0.87 0.42 3.53
C SER A 440 0.25 1.20 2.84
N ASP A 441 0.21 1.30 1.52
CA ASP A 441 1.34 1.73 0.67
C ASP A 441 2.56 0.80 0.81
N GLY A 442 2.29 -0.44 1.25
CA GLY A 442 3.30 -1.48 1.50
C GLY A 442 3.40 -2.49 0.36
N PRO A 443 4.29 -3.49 0.52
CA PRO A 443 5.13 -3.81 1.67
C PRO A 443 6.48 -3.10 1.71
N GLY A 444 6.80 -2.24 0.74
CA GLY A 444 8.12 -1.65 0.60
C GLY A 444 8.66 -0.97 1.87
N PRO A 445 8.05 0.12 2.38
CA PRO A 445 8.62 0.86 3.50
C PRO A 445 8.42 0.22 4.88
N TYR A 446 7.47 -0.71 5.02
CA TYR A 446 7.16 -1.43 6.26
C TYR A 446 6.33 -2.68 5.98
N ARG A 447 6.53 -3.71 6.80
CA ARG A 447 5.70 -4.91 6.76
C ARG A 447 4.47 -4.71 7.65
N CYS A 448 3.43 -4.11 7.13
CA CYS A 448 2.13 -3.99 7.78
C CYS A 448 1.04 -4.61 6.92
N GLY A 449 -0.18 -4.50 7.36
CA GLY A 449 -1.35 -5.05 6.70
C GLY A 449 -2.29 -5.76 7.67
N GLY A 450 -3.48 -6.02 7.20
CA GLY A 450 -4.48 -6.81 7.90
C GLY A 450 -4.94 -6.20 9.22
N LEU A 451 -5.06 -7.05 10.24
CA LEU A 451 -5.59 -6.64 11.55
C LEU A 451 -4.82 -5.50 12.21
N ARG A 452 -3.49 -5.44 12.03
CA ARG A 452 -2.67 -4.34 12.56
C ARG A 452 -3.11 -2.99 11.98
N ASP A 453 -3.35 -2.90 10.69
CA ASP A 453 -3.73 -1.63 10.04
C ASP A 453 -5.14 -1.17 10.47
N VAL A 454 -6.06 -2.12 10.73
CA VAL A 454 -7.36 -1.81 11.37
C VAL A 454 -7.14 -1.18 12.74
N GLY A 455 -6.26 -1.76 13.56
CA GLY A 455 -5.91 -1.22 14.88
C GLY A 455 -5.30 0.17 14.80
N ILE A 456 -4.32 0.36 13.92
CA ILE A 456 -3.67 1.66 13.69
C ILE A 456 -4.69 2.72 13.24
N MET A 457 -5.61 2.35 12.35
CA MET A 457 -6.64 3.27 11.85
C MET A 457 -7.58 3.75 12.97
N ALA A 458 -7.87 2.90 13.94
CA ALA A 458 -8.70 3.25 15.10
C ALA A 458 -7.92 4.01 16.18
N GLU A 459 -6.69 3.56 16.51
CA GLU A 459 -5.89 4.11 17.61
C GLU A 459 -5.20 5.42 17.26
N ARG A 460 -4.77 5.59 16.01
CA ARG A 460 -4.01 6.74 15.47
C ARG A 460 -2.83 7.18 16.33
N THR A 461 -2.04 6.20 16.79
CA THR A 461 -0.88 6.43 17.65
C THR A 461 0.41 6.07 16.90
N SER A 462 1.40 7.00 16.90
CA SER A 462 2.72 6.81 16.28
C SER A 462 3.60 5.81 17.05
N MET A 463 4.80 5.55 16.53
CA MET A 463 5.80 4.71 17.21
C MET A 463 6.29 5.32 18.52
N SER A 464 6.35 6.65 18.64
CA SER A 464 6.72 7.34 19.88
C SER A 464 5.59 7.37 20.92
N GLY A 465 4.39 6.93 20.55
CA GLY A 465 3.20 6.99 21.41
C GLY A 465 2.40 8.28 21.27
N ARG A 466 2.71 9.14 20.29
CA ARG A 466 1.91 10.34 20.01
C ARG A 466 0.56 9.95 19.41
N HIS A 467 -0.51 10.39 20.04
CA HIS A 467 -1.87 10.23 19.54
C HIS A 467 -2.30 11.43 18.69
N PHE A 468 -2.89 11.19 17.52
CA PHE A 468 -3.37 12.21 16.59
C PHE A 468 -4.89 12.35 16.69
N ALA A 469 -5.36 13.29 17.48
CA ALA A 469 -6.78 13.43 17.85
C ALA A 469 -7.66 14.17 16.82
N ALA A 470 -7.10 14.62 15.69
CA ALA A 470 -7.81 15.44 14.70
C ALA A 470 -9.13 14.81 14.24
N GLY A 471 -10.24 15.54 14.35
CA GLY A 471 -11.57 15.10 13.94
C GLY A 471 -12.20 13.99 14.78
N GLY A 472 -11.53 13.51 15.85
CA GLY A 472 -11.98 12.40 16.70
C GLY A 472 -11.55 11.01 16.19
N ASP A 473 -11.61 10.00 17.05
CA ASP A 473 -11.20 8.64 16.75
C ASP A 473 -12.29 7.85 16.03
N LEU A 474 -11.86 6.85 15.28
CA LEU A 474 -12.74 5.81 14.78
C LEU A 474 -12.93 4.72 15.84
N THR A 475 -14.14 4.19 15.92
CA THR A 475 -14.36 2.94 16.65
C THR A 475 -13.74 1.78 15.86
N LEU A 476 -13.39 0.68 16.52
CA LEU A 476 -12.96 -0.54 15.84
C LEU A 476 -13.96 -1.00 14.76
N ARG A 477 -15.24 -0.86 15.03
CA ARG A 477 -16.31 -1.16 14.08
C ARG A 477 -16.19 -0.35 12.79
N GLN A 478 -15.94 0.96 12.91
CA GLN A 478 -15.75 1.85 11.77
C GLN A 478 -14.46 1.53 11.00
N ALA A 479 -13.37 1.20 11.72
CA ALA A 479 -12.11 0.80 11.10
C ALA A 479 -12.21 -0.54 10.35
N PHE A 480 -12.89 -1.54 10.91
CA PHE A 480 -13.18 -2.78 10.20
C PHE A 480 -14.09 -2.55 8.98
N HIS A 481 -15.14 -1.73 9.11
CA HIS A 481 -16.01 -1.38 7.98
C HIS A 481 -15.21 -0.71 6.85
N ALA A 482 -14.26 0.15 7.18
CA ALA A 482 -13.37 0.79 6.21
C ALA A 482 -12.51 -0.23 5.43
N GLN A 483 -11.98 -1.25 6.10
CA GLN A 483 -11.11 -2.26 5.50
C GLN A 483 -11.87 -3.49 4.94
N THR A 484 -13.19 -3.48 4.96
CA THR A 484 -14.06 -4.51 4.39
C THR A 484 -15.02 -3.91 3.37
N VAL A 485 -16.15 -3.36 3.81
CA VAL A 485 -17.24 -2.88 2.96
C VAL A 485 -16.82 -1.67 2.10
N SER A 486 -16.21 -0.64 2.71
CA SER A 486 -15.80 0.54 1.95
C SER A 486 -14.70 0.24 0.94
N ALA A 487 -13.73 -0.61 1.32
CA ALA A 487 -12.67 -1.02 0.43
C ALA A 487 -13.16 -1.93 -0.70
N ALA A 488 -14.13 -2.82 -0.43
CA ALA A 488 -14.81 -3.61 -1.46
C ALA A 488 -15.54 -2.69 -2.47
N TRP A 489 -16.25 -1.64 -1.97
CA TRP A 489 -16.87 -0.64 -2.83
C TRP A 489 -15.83 0.07 -3.72
N LEU A 490 -14.70 0.43 -3.14
CA LEU A 490 -13.61 1.06 -3.90
C LEU A 490 -13.03 0.10 -4.96
N GLY A 491 -13.09 -1.21 -4.72
CA GLY A 491 -12.70 -2.28 -5.64
C GLY A 491 -13.75 -2.67 -6.69
N TYR A 492 -14.95 -2.06 -6.72
CA TYR A 492 -16.12 -2.48 -7.52
C TYR A 492 -16.63 -3.87 -7.16
N ARG A 493 -16.42 -4.31 -5.91
CA ARG A 493 -16.81 -5.63 -5.42
C ARG A 493 -17.87 -5.59 -4.31
N GLU A 494 -18.55 -4.49 -4.11
CA GLU A 494 -19.54 -4.30 -3.05
C GLU A 494 -20.73 -5.27 -3.10
N ARG A 495 -20.91 -5.94 -4.24
CA ARG A 495 -21.99 -6.94 -4.41
C ARG A 495 -21.54 -8.37 -4.16
N THR A 496 -20.24 -8.58 -3.95
CA THR A 496 -19.66 -9.92 -3.82
C THR A 496 -18.63 -10.03 -2.71
N ALA A 497 -18.18 -8.92 -2.10
CA ALA A 497 -17.15 -8.91 -1.07
C ALA A 497 -17.45 -7.89 0.03
N GLY A 498 -16.73 -7.97 1.14
CA GLY A 498 -16.80 -7.05 2.28
C GLY A 498 -17.78 -7.46 3.38
N VAL A 499 -18.66 -8.43 3.12
CA VAL A 499 -19.60 -9.02 4.09
C VAL A 499 -19.68 -10.53 3.91
N LEU A 500 -20.09 -11.25 4.97
CA LEU A 500 -20.39 -12.68 4.92
C LEU A 500 -21.91 -12.84 4.79
N ALA A 501 -22.38 -13.00 3.56
CA ALA A 501 -23.80 -13.13 3.26
C ALA A 501 -24.03 -14.14 2.13
N SER A 502 -25.21 -14.70 2.04
CA SER A 502 -25.57 -15.59 0.94
C SER A 502 -25.38 -14.92 -0.42
N GLY A 503 -24.72 -15.59 -1.35
CA GLY A 503 -24.36 -15.09 -2.67
C GLY A 503 -23.04 -14.32 -2.74
N TYR A 504 -22.39 -14.05 -1.61
CA TYR A 504 -21.07 -13.41 -1.56
C TYR A 504 -19.93 -14.42 -1.67
N ASP A 505 -18.75 -13.93 -2.04
CA ASP A 505 -17.54 -14.73 -2.06
C ASP A 505 -17.21 -15.27 -0.67
N ALA A 506 -16.77 -16.49 -0.58
CA ALA A 506 -16.33 -17.12 0.67
C ALA A 506 -14.90 -16.68 1.02
N ASP A 507 -14.74 -15.37 1.28
CA ASP A 507 -13.50 -14.73 1.71
C ASP A 507 -13.62 -14.34 3.18
N PHE A 508 -12.94 -15.08 4.06
CA PHE A 508 -13.06 -14.84 5.50
C PHE A 508 -11.83 -15.28 6.29
N LEU A 509 -11.78 -14.81 7.53
CA LEU A 509 -10.72 -15.09 8.48
C LEU A 509 -11.28 -15.85 9.68
N VAL A 510 -10.53 -16.84 10.17
CA VAL A 510 -10.74 -17.44 11.49
C VAL A 510 -9.63 -16.93 12.40
N LEU A 511 -9.98 -16.29 13.50
CA LEU A 511 -9.07 -15.55 14.37
C LEU A 511 -8.90 -16.21 15.74
N ASP A 512 -7.72 -16.06 16.34
CA ASP A 512 -7.41 -16.58 17.68
C ASP A 512 -7.94 -15.64 18.79
N THR A 513 -9.21 -15.33 18.71
CA THR A 513 -9.98 -14.57 19.71
C THR A 513 -11.44 -14.96 19.60
N ALA A 514 -12.20 -14.72 20.65
CA ALA A 514 -13.65 -14.89 20.62
C ALA A 514 -14.37 -13.69 19.98
N ASP A 515 -13.83 -12.46 20.09
CA ASP A 515 -14.46 -11.26 19.55
C ASP A 515 -13.44 -10.13 19.33
N VAL A 516 -13.24 -9.73 18.09
CA VAL A 516 -12.33 -8.64 17.73
C VAL A 516 -12.80 -7.26 18.23
N LEU A 517 -14.10 -7.07 18.45
CA LEU A 517 -14.65 -5.80 18.93
C LEU A 517 -14.58 -5.64 20.46
N ALA A 518 -14.20 -6.71 21.18
CA ALA A 518 -13.97 -6.66 22.62
C ALA A 518 -12.53 -6.24 22.99
N LEU A 519 -11.66 -6.15 22.00
CA LEU A 519 -10.24 -5.83 22.16
C LEU A 519 -10.00 -4.32 22.11
N ALA A 520 -8.90 -3.87 22.72
CA ALA A 520 -8.37 -2.55 22.43
C ALA A 520 -7.74 -2.52 21.02
N PRO A 521 -7.72 -1.37 20.30
CA PRO A 521 -7.17 -1.29 18.96
C PRO A 521 -5.73 -1.81 18.84
N ALA A 522 -4.86 -1.51 19.81
CA ALA A 522 -3.47 -1.98 19.84
C ALA A 522 -3.34 -3.50 19.95
N GLU A 523 -4.29 -4.17 20.60
CA GLU A 523 -4.27 -5.63 20.77
C GLU A 523 -4.48 -6.39 19.45
N LEU A 524 -5.11 -5.75 18.44
CA LEU A 524 -5.32 -6.37 17.13
C LEU A 524 -4.01 -6.80 16.46
N ALA A 525 -2.91 -6.10 16.71
CA ALA A 525 -1.59 -6.47 16.19
C ALA A 525 -1.08 -7.84 16.71
N SER A 526 -1.62 -8.30 17.85
CA SER A 526 -1.24 -9.57 18.49
C SER A 526 -2.24 -10.71 18.23
N VAL A 527 -3.39 -10.41 17.61
CA VAL A 527 -4.38 -11.44 17.27
C VAL A 527 -3.84 -12.35 16.17
N GLY A 528 -3.77 -13.64 16.45
CA GLY A 528 -3.35 -14.63 15.45
C GLY A 528 -4.46 -14.85 14.40
N VAL A 529 -4.09 -14.78 13.13
CA VAL A 529 -4.91 -15.34 12.05
C VAL A 529 -4.66 -16.84 12.01
N LEU A 530 -5.67 -17.63 12.35
CA LEU A 530 -5.57 -19.08 12.36
C LEU A 530 -5.80 -19.67 10.98
N ARG A 531 -6.69 -19.03 10.21
CA ARG A 531 -6.99 -19.43 8.85
C ARG A 531 -7.46 -18.25 8.03
N THR A 532 -6.96 -18.16 6.80
CA THR A 532 -7.46 -17.27 5.77
C THR A 532 -8.06 -18.11 4.66
N VAL A 533 -9.32 -17.85 4.35
CA VAL A 533 -10.07 -18.54 3.29
C VAL A 533 -10.34 -17.54 2.18
N LEU A 534 -10.04 -17.94 0.94
CA LEU A 534 -10.25 -17.17 -0.28
C LEU A 534 -11.07 -18.01 -1.26
N GLY A 535 -12.26 -17.55 -1.59
CA GLY A 535 -13.18 -18.29 -2.48
C GLY A 535 -13.42 -19.72 -1.98
N GLY A 536 -13.63 -19.91 -0.69
CA GLY A 536 -13.84 -21.21 -0.04
C GLY A 536 -12.59 -22.08 0.12
N ARG A 537 -11.45 -21.68 -0.45
CA ARG A 537 -10.17 -22.39 -0.35
C ARG A 537 -9.33 -21.82 0.79
N THR A 538 -8.84 -22.65 1.70
CA THR A 538 -7.84 -22.25 2.70
C THR A 538 -6.54 -21.90 1.98
N VAL A 539 -6.11 -20.63 2.04
CA VAL A 539 -4.86 -20.14 1.45
C VAL A 539 -3.77 -19.96 2.48
N TYR A 540 -4.14 -19.82 3.75
CA TYR A 540 -3.21 -19.78 4.89
C TYR A 540 -3.82 -20.52 6.09
N SER A 541 -3.01 -21.24 6.80
CA SER A 541 -3.34 -21.91 8.08
C SER A 541 -2.10 -21.88 8.98
N ARG A 542 -2.29 -21.43 10.24
CA ARG A 542 -1.28 -21.45 11.30
C ARG A 542 -1.14 -22.83 11.92
#